data_aca43de586990062b5a490dec5dfcafd
#
_entry.id   aca43de586990062b5a490dec5dfcafd
#
_cell.length_a   1.000
_cell.length_b   1.000
_cell.length_c   1.000
_cell.angle_alpha   90.00
_cell.angle_beta   90.00
_cell.angle_gamma   90.00
#
_symmetry.space_group_name_H-M   'P 1'
#
loop_
_entity.id
_entity.type
_entity.pdbx_description
1 polymer ?
#
loop_
_entity_poly.entity_id
_entity_poly.type
_entity_poly.pdbx_seq_one_letter_code
_entity_poly.pdbx_strand_id
1 'polypeptide(L)'
;LELWEQQGIASFVCASVDQKPYETEAFLREALKRQCPKVVVLETNVLYRAYSTQDLLVPKLQTLFPVLRYHSNWKTYSVPELFAAPDYRGDYPDRGYHLLTRADPLDDLTGYMAPTEAREELTKRNLRSLETMAALCKESGAELVLFSIPSPENWSMARHNTMEDLAESLGCTYLDGNLLPLAIDWQTDTYDRGDHLNYYGAAKVTAWLGVWLTEHTALPDHRQDPAYEAWNLDAESFPQRLEAKLAEG
;
A
#
# COMPACT_ATOMS: atom_id res chain seq x y z
N LEU A 1 11.90 0.90 -3.19
CA LEU A 1 13.15 1.44 -3.77
C LEU A 1 13.22 1.28 -5.30
N GLU A 2 12.56 0.30 -5.89
CA GLU A 2 12.51 0.06 -7.35
C GLU A 2 12.18 1.33 -8.16
N LEU A 3 11.15 2.08 -7.74
CA LEU A 3 10.77 3.35 -8.37
C LEU A 3 11.89 4.40 -8.28
N TRP A 4 12.67 4.37 -7.20
CA TRP A 4 13.81 5.26 -7.04
C TRP A 4 14.95 4.89 -8.00
N GLU A 5 15.33 3.64 -8.03
CA GLU A 5 16.44 3.17 -8.87
C GLU A 5 16.17 3.39 -10.36
N GLN A 6 14.97 3.06 -10.81
CA GLN A 6 14.64 3.12 -12.24
C GLN A 6 14.24 4.53 -12.71
N GLN A 7 13.42 5.26 -11.94
CA GLN A 7 12.81 6.52 -12.36
C GLN A 7 13.20 7.73 -11.49
N GLY A 8 13.90 7.54 -10.37
CA GLY A 8 14.18 8.63 -9.42
C GLY A 8 12.96 9.13 -8.66
N ILE A 9 11.88 8.33 -8.61
CA ILE A 9 10.64 8.68 -7.92
C ILE A 9 10.76 8.35 -6.44
N ALA A 10 10.69 9.38 -5.58
CA ALA A 10 10.65 9.23 -4.14
C ALA A 10 9.24 8.76 -3.73
N SER A 11 9.14 7.56 -3.17
CA SER A 11 7.87 6.96 -2.76
C SER A 11 7.96 6.30 -1.38
N PHE A 12 6.85 6.21 -0.66
CA PHE A 12 6.78 5.57 0.64
C PHE A 12 5.51 4.70 0.73
N VAL A 13 5.64 3.49 1.25
CA VAL A 13 4.52 2.57 1.47
C VAL A 13 3.96 2.81 2.87
N CYS A 14 2.75 3.37 2.95
CA CYS A 14 2.01 3.58 4.20
C CYS A 14 1.05 2.41 4.44
N ALA A 15 1.58 1.29 4.91
CA ALA A 15 0.80 0.08 5.14
C ALA A 15 1.00 -0.46 6.56
N SER A 16 0.00 -1.17 7.05
CA SER A 16 0.06 -1.96 8.29
C SER A 16 -0.61 -3.32 8.08
N VAL A 17 -0.30 -4.27 8.95
CA VAL A 17 -0.93 -5.59 8.91
C VAL A 17 -2.44 -5.46 9.08
N ASP A 18 -3.20 -6.11 8.20
CA ASP A 18 -4.68 -6.13 8.21
C ASP A 18 -5.32 -4.72 8.22
N GLN A 19 -4.66 -3.76 7.57
CA GLN A 19 -5.10 -2.36 7.49
C GLN A 19 -6.54 -2.24 7.00
N LYS A 20 -7.33 -1.39 7.66
CA LYS A 20 -8.72 -1.11 7.32
C LYS A 20 -8.84 0.24 6.59
N PRO A 21 -9.93 0.50 5.84
CA PRO A 21 -10.11 1.76 5.10
C PRO A 21 -9.98 3.02 5.98
N TYR A 22 -10.49 3.00 7.21
CA TYR A 22 -10.39 4.13 8.14
C TYR A 22 -8.95 4.40 8.60
N GLU A 23 -8.09 3.36 8.67
CA GLU A 23 -6.67 3.49 9.01
C GLU A 23 -5.90 4.07 7.83
N THR A 24 -6.22 3.62 6.61
CA THR A 24 -5.67 4.20 5.37
C THR A 24 -6.01 5.68 5.26
N GLU A 25 -7.27 6.06 5.54
CA GLU A 25 -7.68 7.47 5.60
C GLU A 25 -6.88 8.25 6.67
N ALA A 26 -6.68 7.67 7.85
CA ALA A 26 -5.91 8.31 8.92
C ALA A 26 -4.43 8.48 8.55
N PHE A 27 -3.81 7.50 7.90
CA PHE A 27 -2.44 7.59 7.41
C PHE A 27 -2.30 8.68 6.34
N LEU A 28 -3.24 8.74 5.39
CA LEU A 28 -3.24 9.79 4.39
C LEU A 28 -3.36 11.19 5.03
N ARG A 29 -4.29 11.38 5.95
CA ARG A 29 -4.44 12.64 6.69
C ARG A 29 -3.16 13.04 7.43
N GLU A 30 -2.47 12.09 8.03
CA GLU A 30 -1.23 12.36 8.75
C GLU A 30 -0.08 12.71 7.79
N ALA A 31 0.04 11.98 6.68
CA ALA A 31 1.03 12.26 5.65
C ALA A 31 0.84 13.68 5.06
N LEU A 32 -0.39 14.05 4.73
CA LEU A 32 -0.71 15.37 4.15
C LEU A 32 -0.45 16.56 5.08
N LYS A 33 -0.28 16.35 6.39
CA LYS A 33 0.11 17.44 7.32
C LYS A 33 1.54 17.94 7.10
N ARG A 34 2.41 17.12 6.57
CA ARG A 34 3.86 17.41 6.49
C ARG A 34 4.46 17.16 5.11
N GLN A 35 3.72 16.52 4.24
CA GLN A 35 4.17 16.14 2.91
C GLN A 35 3.18 16.63 1.86
N CYS A 36 3.67 16.87 0.66
CA CYS A 36 2.87 17.30 -0.47
C CYS A 36 3.05 16.28 -1.61
N PRO A 37 2.51 15.06 -1.47
CA PRO A 37 2.60 14.07 -2.53
C PRO A 37 1.94 14.60 -3.79
N LYS A 38 2.53 14.30 -4.95
CA LYS A 38 1.94 14.62 -6.27
C LYS A 38 0.95 13.55 -6.69
N VAL A 39 1.22 12.31 -6.30
CA VAL A 39 0.38 11.15 -6.60
C VAL A 39 0.19 10.34 -5.33
N VAL A 40 -1.01 9.87 -5.10
CA VAL A 40 -1.37 8.90 -4.07
C VAL A 40 -1.89 7.66 -4.78
N VAL A 41 -1.16 6.55 -4.65
CA VAL A 41 -1.61 5.25 -5.17
C VAL A 41 -2.28 4.50 -4.04
N LEU A 42 -3.59 4.24 -4.19
CA LEU A 42 -4.40 3.50 -3.22
C LEU A 42 -4.60 2.06 -3.71
N GLU A 43 -4.07 1.09 -2.96
CA GLU A 43 -4.36 -0.32 -3.19
C GLU A 43 -5.83 -0.60 -2.84
N THR A 44 -6.59 -1.15 -3.81
CA THR A 44 -8.05 -1.18 -3.75
C THR A 44 -8.63 -2.32 -2.90
N ASN A 45 -7.88 -3.42 -2.68
CA ASN A 45 -8.38 -4.54 -1.87
C ASN A 45 -8.64 -4.11 -0.41
N VAL A 46 -7.91 -3.11 0.10
CA VAL A 46 -8.17 -2.53 1.43
C VAL A 46 -9.62 -2.06 1.58
N LEU A 47 -10.25 -1.59 0.49
CA LEU A 47 -11.62 -1.07 0.49
C LEU A 47 -12.68 -2.17 0.73
N TYR A 48 -12.35 -3.44 0.52
CA TYR A 48 -13.24 -4.57 0.76
C TYR A 48 -13.09 -5.16 2.17
N ARG A 49 -12.11 -4.69 2.95
CA ARG A 49 -11.91 -5.19 4.31
C ARG A 49 -13.02 -4.73 5.24
N ALA A 50 -13.69 -5.70 5.87
CA ALA A 50 -14.74 -5.44 6.84
C ALA A 50 -14.15 -4.94 8.17
N TYR A 51 -14.86 -4.01 8.83
CA TYR A 51 -14.57 -3.59 10.18
C TYR A 51 -15.85 -3.19 10.93
N SER A 52 -15.79 -3.32 12.25
CA SER A 52 -16.92 -3.06 13.14
C SER A 52 -16.87 -1.65 13.75
N THR A 53 -17.93 -1.26 14.44
CA THR A 53 -17.93 -0.02 15.23
C THR A 53 -16.93 -0.08 16.39
N GLN A 54 -16.65 -1.28 16.90
CA GLN A 54 -15.64 -1.49 17.96
C GLN A 54 -14.24 -1.15 17.48
N ASP A 55 -13.92 -1.52 16.23
CA ASP A 55 -12.62 -1.21 15.62
C ASP A 55 -12.37 0.30 15.50
N LEU A 56 -13.43 1.11 15.40
CA LEU A 56 -13.33 2.58 15.41
C LEU A 56 -13.17 3.19 16.80
N LEU A 57 -13.66 2.51 17.84
CA LEU A 57 -13.58 3.00 19.20
C LEU A 57 -12.22 2.74 19.83
N VAL A 58 -11.61 1.60 19.54
CA VAL A 58 -10.31 1.21 20.08
C VAL A 58 -9.21 2.25 19.79
N PRO A 59 -9.00 2.72 18.53
CA PRO A 59 -8.01 3.75 18.25
C PRO A 59 -8.28 5.08 18.97
N LYS A 60 -9.55 5.48 19.10
CA LYS A 60 -9.93 6.70 19.83
C LYS A 60 -9.63 6.56 21.33
N LEU A 61 -9.92 5.41 21.91
CA LEU A 61 -9.56 5.12 23.31
C LEU A 61 -8.05 5.07 23.49
N GLN A 62 -7.30 4.50 22.55
CA GLN A 62 -5.84 4.48 22.57
C GLN A 62 -5.21 5.87 22.42
N THR A 63 -5.90 6.80 21.76
CA THR A 63 -5.46 8.21 21.67
C THR A 63 -5.69 8.94 22.99
N LEU A 64 -6.81 8.66 23.66
CA LEU A 64 -7.13 9.24 24.98
C LEU A 64 -6.32 8.58 26.13
N PHE A 65 -6.00 7.31 25.98
CA PHE A 65 -5.27 6.50 26.95
C PHE A 65 -4.11 5.79 26.25
N PRO A 66 -2.94 6.43 26.11
CA PRO A 66 -1.79 5.85 25.40
C PRO A 66 -1.38 4.46 25.90
N VAL A 67 -1.60 4.17 27.19
CA VAL A 67 -1.33 2.85 27.79
C VAL A 67 -2.11 1.71 27.09
N LEU A 68 -3.27 1.98 26.51
CA LEU A 68 -4.05 0.98 25.77
C LEU A 68 -3.43 0.62 24.42
N ARG A 69 -2.63 1.51 23.85
CA ARG A 69 -1.88 1.26 22.60
C ARG A 69 -0.84 0.15 22.79
N TYR A 70 -0.31 0.00 24.00
CA TYR A 70 0.74 -0.95 24.36
C TYR A 70 0.21 -2.17 25.10
N HIS A 71 -1.09 -2.44 25.04
CA HIS A 71 -1.77 -3.49 25.79
C HIS A 71 -1.11 -4.87 25.67
N SER A 72 -0.57 -5.21 24.51
CA SER A 72 0.13 -6.51 24.33
C SER A 72 1.57 -6.49 24.85
N ASN A 73 2.22 -5.33 24.93
CA ASN A 73 3.65 -5.18 25.24
C ASN A 73 3.92 -4.29 26.47
N TRP A 74 2.88 -3.88 27.22
CA TRP A 74 3.05 -2.96 28.35
C TRP A 74 4.04 -3.46 29.41
N LYS A 75 4.23 -4.78 29.51
CA LYS A 75 5.18 -5.41 30.45
C LYS A 75 6.66 -5.20 30.05
N THR A 76 6.91 -4.81 28.81
CA THR A 76 8.27 -4.58 28.29
C THR A 76 8.68 -3.12 28.32
N TYR A 77 7.74 -2.21 28.60
CA TYR A 77 8.02 -0.77 28.66
C TYR A 77 8.15 -0.27 30.10
N SER A 78 9.08 0.61 30.32
CA SER A 78 9.18 1.36 31.58
C SER A 78 8.04 2.40 31.68
N VAL A 79 7.69 2.78 32.92
CA VAL A 79 6.63 3.78 33.15
C VAL A 79 6.84 5.10 32.38
N PRO A 80 8.07 5.67 32.27
CA PRO A 80 8.33 6.85 31.44
C PRO A 80 8.06 6.62 29.95
N GLU A 81 8.39 5.46 29.40
CA GLU A 81 8.17 5.12 27.99
C GLU A 81 6.68 5.01 27.64
N LEU A 82 5.84 4.55 28.57
CA LEU A 82 4.39 4.48 28.38
C LEU A 82 3.72 5.88 28.19
N PHE A 83 4.35 6.93 28.70
CA PHE A 83 3.87 8.31 28.59
C PHE A 83 4.72 9.17 27.64
N ALA A 84 5.80 8.61 27.08
CA ALA A 84 6.61 9.31 26.08
C ALA A 84 5.78 9.55 24.81
N ALA A 85 5.96 10.70 24.19
CA ALA A 85 5.44 10.95 22.87
C ALA A 85 6.07 9.93 21.91
N PRO A 86 5.28 9.29 21.00
CA PRO A 86 5.84 8.35 20.03
C PRO A 86 6.96 9.02 19.24
N ASP A 87 8.13 8.42 19.19
CA ASP A 87 9.19 8.86 18.29
C ASP A 87 8.93 8.23 16.91
N TYR A 88 8.48 9.05 15.98
CA TYR A 88 8.22 8.64 14.59
C TYR A 88 9.46 8.75 13.69
N ARG A 89 10.62 9.07 14.28
CA ARG A 89 11.91 9.12 13.58
C ARG A 89 12.56 7.75 13.55
N GLY A 90 11.82 6.76 13.02
CA GLY A 90 12.39 5.45 12.73
C GLY A 90 13.28 5.47 11.51
N ASP A 91 14.29 4.62 11.49
CA ASP A 91 15.00 4.28 10.27
C ASP A 91 14.15 3.29 9.46
N TYR A 92 13.75 3.69 8.26
CA TYR A 92 12.93 2.89 7.35
C TYR A 92 13.66 2.72 6.01
N PRO A 93 14.76 1.96 5.96
CA PRO A 93 15.61 1.86 4.78
C PRO A 93 14.87 1.28 3.56
N ASP A 94 13.80 0.51 3.77
CA ASP A 94 12.95 -0.03 2.72
C ASP A 94 11.70 0.84 2.44
N ARG A 95 11.69 2.07 2.97
CA ARG A 95 10.61 3.06 2.73
C ARG A 95 9.22 2.53 3.00
N GLY A 96 9.05 1.76 4.07
CA GLY A 96 7.79 1.14 4.48
C GLY A 96 7.46 -0.15 3.76
N TYR A 97 8.29 -0.62 2.84
CA TYR A 97 8.12 -1.92 2.20
C TYR A 97 8.54 -3.05 3.14
N HIS A 98 7.73 -4.10 3.20
CA HIS A 98 8.07 -5.32 3.94
C HIS A 98 8.61 -6.37 2.96
N LEU A 99 9.90 -6.63 3.02
CA LEU A 99 10.60 -7.54 2.11
C LEU A 99 10.26 -9.00 2.44
N LEU A 100 9.51 -9.64 1.54
CA LEU A 100 9.09 -11.04 1.61
C LEU A 100 9.65 -11.79 0.40
N THR A 101 10.50 -12.80 0.62
CA THR A 101 11.21 -13.52 -0.45
C THR A 101 10.71 -14.95 -0.65
N ARG A 102 10.01 -15.52 0.35
CA ARG A 102 9.44 -16.87 0.26
C ARG A 102 8.43 -16.95 -0.88
N ALA A 103 8.38 -18.08 -1.57
CA ALA A 103 7.31 -18.46 -2.48
C ALA A 103 6.45 -19.57 -1.85
N ASP A 104 5.12 -19.39 -1.92
CA ASP A 104 4.12 -20.41 -1.61
C ASP A 104 3.17 -20.50 -2.81
N PRO A 105 3.37 -21.48 -3.72
CA PRO A 105 2.74 -21.53 -5.03
C PRO A 105 1.21 -21.63 -5.00
N LEU A 106 0.56 -21.07 -6.02
CA LEU A 106 -0.85 -21.28 -6.33
C LEU A 106 -0.98 -22.03 -7.65
N ASP A 107 -1.55 -23.24 -7.60
CA ASP A 107 -1.70 -24.12 -8.77
C ASP A 107 -3.02 -23.89 -9.52
N ASP A 108 -4.08 -23.50 -8.83
CA ASP A 108 -5.44 -23.39 -9.36
C ASP A 108 -5.87 -21.94 -9.49
N LEU A 109 -6.05 -21.48 -10.72
CA LEU A 109 -6.59 -20.18 -11.09
C LEU A 109 -8.02 -20.25 -11.61
N THR A 110 -8.71 -21.37 -11.36
CA THR A 110 -10.08 -21.57 -11.84
C THR A 110 -11.01 -20.48 -11.30
N GLY A 111 -11.65 -19.75 -12.20
CA GLY A 111 -12.56 -18.66 -11.85
C GLY A 111 -11.89 -17.30 -11.58
N TYR A 112 -10.56 -17.24 -11.48
CA TYR A 112 -9.86 -15.97 -11.35
C TYR A 112 -10.14 -15.06 -12.54
N MET A 113 -10.60 -13.86 -12.26
CA MET A 113 -11.01 -12.85 -13.26
C MET A 113 -12.01 -13.39 -14.31
N ALA A 114 -12.85 -14.38 -13.95
CA ALA A 114 -13.89 -14.88 -14.83
C ALA A 114 -14.85 -13.74 -15.21
N PRO A 115 -15.17 -13.56 -16.51
CA PRO A 115 -16.02 -12.48 -16.99
C PRO A 115 -17.41 -12.47 -16.33
N THR A 116 -17.86 -11.30 -15.89
CA THR A 116 -19.19 -11.08 -15.33
C THR A 116 -19.57 -9.61 -15.42
N GLU A 117 -20.89 -9.33 -15.50
CA GLU A 117 -21.43 -7.97 -15.38
C GLU A 117 -21.81 -7.61 -13.93
N ALA A 118 -21.58 -8.54 -12.98
CA ALA A 118 -21.87 -8.31 -11.57
C ALA A 118 -20.97 -7.23 -10.96
N ARG A 119 -21.44 -6.61 -9.87
CA ARG A 119 -20.69 -5.69 -9.02
C ARG A 119 -20.67 -6.22 -7.60
N GLU A 120 -19.49 -6.18 -6.97
CA GLU A 120 -19.34 -6.42 -5.54
C GLU A 120 -19.22 -5.06 -4.85
N GLU A 121 -20.35 -4.58 -4.36
CA GLU A 121 -20.46 -3.24 -3.78
C GLU A 121 -19.65 -3.08 -2.49
N LEU A 122 -19.04 -1.92 -2.31
CA LEU A 122 -18.44 -1.55 -1.04
C LEU A 122 -19.52 -1.34 0.03
N THR A 123 -19.18 -1.60 1.29
CA THR A 123 -20.04 -1.15 2.38
C THR A 123 -20.14 0.38 2.36
N LYS A 124 -21.27 0.93 2.78
CA LYS A 124 -21.45 2.41 2.87
C LYS A 124 -20.35 3.10 3.66
N ARG A 125 -19.74 2.41 4.59
CA ARG A 125 -18.67 2.91 5.45
C ARG A 125 -17.35 2.97 4.67
N ASN A 126 -17.02 1.91 3.94
CA ASN A 126 -15.80 1.86 3.14
C ASN A 126 -15.88 2.84 1.96
N LEU A 127 -17.05 2.97 1.35
CA LEU A 127 -17.30 3.97 0.31
C LEU A 127 -17.05 5.40 0.82
N ARG A 128 -17.54 5.74 2.01
CA ARG A 128 -17.27 7.05 2.62
C ARG A 128 -15.77 7.31 2.86
N SER A 129 -15.02 6.29 3.29
CA SER A 129 -13.56 6.44 3.44
C SER A 129 -12.89 6.69 2.10
N LEU A 130 -13.31 6.00 1.02
CA LEU A 130 -12.80 6.26 -0.33
C LEU A 130 -13.13 7.69 -0.79
N GLU A 131 -14.40 8.11 -0.67
CA GLU A 131 -14.83 9.48 -1.01
C GLU A 131 -14.03 10.54 -0.24
N THR A 132 -13.78 10.28 1.05
CA THR A 132 -12.97 11.17 1.90
C THR A 132 -11.52 11.23 1.42
N MET A 133 -10.91 10.09 1.10
CA MET A 133 -9.53 10.06 0.59
C MET A 133 -9.41 10.75 -0.77
N ALA A 134 -10.40 10.58 -1.65
CA ALA A 134 -10.44 11.29 -2.92
C ALA A 134 -10.55 12.81 -2.73
N ALA A 135 -11.40 13.27 -1.80
CA ALA A 135 -11.51 14.69 -1.46
C ALA A 135 -10.19 15.25 -0.90
N LEU A 136 -9.53 14.53 0.01
CA LEU A 136 -8.25 14.93 0.58
C LEU A 136 -7.14 15.05 -0.48
N CYS A 137 -7.07 14.11 -1.41
CA CYS A 137 -6.13 14.18 -2.53
C CYS A 137 -6.40 15.43 -3.38
N LYS A 138 -7.66 15.65 -3.76
CA LYS A 138 -8.07 16.82 -4.54
C LYS A 138 -7.74 18.14 -3.84
N GLU A 139 -8.05 18.24 -2.54
CA GLU A 139 -7.78 19.44 -1.72
C GLU A 139 -6.28 19.72 -1.57
N SER A 140 -5.45 18.68 -1.50
CA SER A 140 -3.99 18.80 -1.41
C SER A 140 -3.30 18.98 -2.78
N GLY A 141 -4.04 18.87 -3.89
CA GLY A 141 -3.49 18.91 -5.24
C GLY A 141 -2.74 17.62 -5.65
N ALA A 142 -3.00 16.52 -4.95
CA ALA A 142 -2.48 15.21 -5.31
C ALA A 142 -3.44 14.50 -6.28
N GLU A 143 -2.89 13.79 -7.26
CA GLU A 143 -3.64 12.87 -8.09
C GLU A 143 -3.89 11.57 -7.33
N LEU A 144 -5.15 11.09 -7.29
CA LEU A 144 -5.49 9.79 -6.74
C LEU A 144 -5.51 8.75 -7.86
N VAL A 145 -4.73 7.69 -7.69
CA VAL A 145 -4.72 6.50 -8.55
C VAL A 145 -5.21 5.32 -7.73
N LEU A 146 -6.32 4.71 -8.12
CA LEU A 146 -6.78 3.43 -7.58
C LEU A 146 -6.03 2.32 -8.29
N PHE A 147 -5.41 1.42 -7.55
CA PHE A 147 -4.61 0.34 -8.13
C PHE A 147 -4.95 -1.00 -7.48
N SER A 148 -5.49 -1.93 -8.26
CA SER A 148 -5.71 -3.31 -7.82
C SER A 148 -4.47 -4.14 -8.09
N ILE A 149 -3.76 -4.53 -7.04
CA ILE A 149 -2.60 -5.43 -7.15
C ILE A 149 -3.09 -6.84 -7.51
N PRO A 150 -2.39 -7.60 -8.38
CA PRO A 150 -2.76 -8.97 -8.72
C PRO A 150 -2.93 -9.85 -7.48
N SER A 151 -4.10 -10.45 -7.31
CA SER A 151 -4.41 -11.33 -6.16
C SER A 151 -5.56 -12.30 -6.50
N PRO A 152 -5.28 -13.52 -6.96
CA PRO A 152 -6.30 -14.51 -7.25
C PRO A 152 -7.20 -14.85 -6.06
N GLU A 153 -6.68 -14.76 -4.83
CA GLU A 153 -7.43 -15.03 -3.61
C GLU A 153 -8.44 -13.91 -3.30
N ASN A 154 -8.13 -12.66 -3.62
CA ASN A 154 -8.93 -11.52 -3.15
C ASN A 154 -9.58 -10.72 -4.29
N TRP A 155 -9.29 -11.00 -5.55
CA TRP A 155 -9.76 -10.16 -6.64
C TRP A 155 -10.64 -10.91 -7.64
N SER A 156 -11.60 -10.19 -8.21
CA SER A 156 -12.55 -10.71 -9.18
C SER A 156 -13.00 -9.64 -10.16
N MET A 157 -13.58 -10.07 -11.31
CA MET A 157 -14.21 -9.14 -12.24
C MET A 157 -15.35 -8.33 -11.62
N ALA A 158 -16.07 -8.88 -10.63
CA ALA A 158 -17.13 -8.13 -9.95
C ALA A 158 -16.57 -6.95 -9.12
N ARG A 159 -15.38 -7.11 -8.50
CA ARG A 159 -14.65 -6.03 -7.82
C ARG A 159 -14.06 -5.04 -8.82
N HIS A 160 -13.49 -5.56 -9.91
CA HIS A 160 -13.02 -4.71 -11.02
C HIS A 160 -14.12 -3.76 -11.50
N ASN A 161 -15.29 -4.28 -11.86
CA ASN A 161 -16.42 -3.49 -12.35
C ASN A 161 -16.86 -2.42 -11.34
N THR A 162 -16.87 -2.75 -10.04
CA THR A 162 -17.17 -1.77 -8.98
C THR A 162 -16.13 -0.67 -8.91
N MET A 163 -14.84 -1.01 -8.97
CA MET A 163 -13.76 -0.01 -8.90
C MET A 163 -13.73 0.89 -10.12
N GLU A 164 -14.03 0.36 -11.31
CA GLU A 164 -14.13 1.13 -12.54
C GLU A 164 -15.25 2.18 -12.43
N ASP A 165 -16.47 1.75 -12.05
CA ASP A 165 -17.62 2.64 -11.85
C ASP A 165 -17.32 3.74 -10.79
N LEU A 166 -16.66 3.38 -9.68
CA LEU A 166 -16.29 4.31 -8.62
C LEU A 166 -15.21 5.29 -9.07
N ALA A 167 -14.20 4.85 -9.78
CA ALA A 167 -13.15 5.72 -10.31
C ALA A 167 -13.73 6.76 -11.30
N GLU A 168 -14.62 6.32 -12.20
CA GLU A 168 -15.34 7.23 -13.10
C GLU A 168 -16.13 8.27 -12.31
N SER A 169 -16.90 7.84 -11.30
CA SER A 169 -17.73 8.73 -10.47
C SER A 169 -16.91 9.75 -9.67
N LEU A 170 -15.72 9.36 -9.21
CA LEU A 170 -14.81 10.21 -8.44
C LEU A 170 -13.87 11.05 -9.33
N GLY A 171 -13.81 10.76 -10.63
CA GLY A 171 -12.92 11.41 -11.57
C GLY A 171 -11.44 11.12 -11.27
N CYS A 172 -11.11 9.91 -10.86
CA CYS A 172 -9.74 9.46 -10.63
C CYS A 172 -9.35 8.31 -11.56
N THR A 173 -8.07 8.05 -11.68
CA THR A 173 -7.54 6.96 -12.50
C THR A 173 -7.71 5.62 -11.80
N TYR A 174 -8.10 4.60 -12.55
CA TYR A 174 -8.13 3.21 -12.08
C TYR A 174 -7.23 2.32 -12.94
N LEU A 175 -6.41 1.52 -12.27
CA LEU A 175 -5.51 0.54 -12.87
C LEU A 175 -5.78 -0.82 -12.23
N ASP A 176 -6.06 -1.82 -13.05
CA ASP A 176 -6.24 -3.19 -12.56
C ASP A 176 -5.08 -4.09 -12.97
N GLY A 177 -4.16 -4.34 -12.05
CA GLY A 177 -3.01 -5.21 -12.25
C GLY A 177 -3.40 -6.66 -12.57
N ASN A 178 -4.63 -7.08 -12.24
CA ASN A 178 -5.13 -8.42 -12.55
C ASN A 178 -5.44 -8.60 -14.06
N LEU A 179 -5.60 -7.49 -14.79
CA LEU A 179 -5.86 -7.46 -16.23
C LEU A 179 -4.65 -6.97 -17.05
N LEU A 180 -3.63 -6.43 -16.38
CA LEU A 180 -2.44 -5.91 -17.04
C LEU A 180 -1.45 -7.04 -17.38
N PRO A 181 -0.62 -6.89 -18.44
CA PRO A 181 0.35 -7.91 -18.84
C PRO A 181 1.62 -7.90 -17.97
N LEU A 182 1.45 -8.09 -16.67
CA LEU A 182 2.53 -8.01 -15.66
C LEU A 182 3.40 -9.27 -15.61
N ALA A 183 3.04 -10.33 -16.35
CA ALA A 183 3.77 -11.61 -16.39
C ALA A 183 4.02 -12.22 -14.99
N ILE A 184 3.02 -12.15 -14.10
CA ILE A 184 3.09 -12.78 -12.78
C ILE A 184 3.09 -14.29 -12.94
N ASP A 185 4.08 -14.94 -12.35
CA ASP A 185 4.17 -16.40 -12.26
C ASP A 185 3.70 -16.85 -10.87
N TRP A 186 2.53 -17.43 -10.78
CA TRP A 186 1.93 -17.85 -9.51
C TRP A 186 2.66 -19.04 -8.84
N GLN A 187 3.68 -19.59 -9.49
CA GLN A 187 4.56 -20.59 -8.89
C GLN A 187 5.70 -19.95 -8.09
N THR A 188 6.12 -18.75 -8.46
CA THR A 188 7.33 -18.12 -7.91
C THR A 188 7.12 -16.74 -7.33
N ASP A 189 6.08 -16.01 -7.72
CA ASP A 189 5.89 -14.59 -7.45
C ASP A 189 4.90 -14.30 -6.30
N THR A 190 4.31 -15.35 -5.72
CA THR A 190 3.37 -15.22 -4.61
C THR A 190 3.99 -15.68 -3.29
N TYR A 191 3.69 -14.94 -2.22
CA TYR A 191 4.17 -15.23 -0.87
C TYR A 191 3.30 -16.27 -0.15
N ASP A 192 1.99 -16.26 -0.42
CA ASP A 192 0.97 -16.99 0.32
C ASP A 192 -0.20 -17.39 -0.58
N ARG A 193 0.09 -18.15 -1.64
CA ARG A 193 -0.88 -18.81 -2.51
C ARG A 193 -1.86 -17.85 -3.21
N GLY A 194 -1.36 -16.69 -3.61
CA GLY A 194 -2.12 -15.73 -4.41
C GLY A 194 -2.85 -14.64 -3.60
N ASP A 195 -2.67 -14.57 -2.28
CA ASP A 195 -3.13 -13.43 -1.49
C ASP A 195 -2.17 -12.22 -1.67
N HIS A 196 -0.86 -12.43 -1.45
CA HIS A 196 0.15 -11.38 -1.60
C HIS A 196 1.25 -11.79 -2.58
N LEU A 197 1.79 -10.81 -3.28
CA LEU A 197 3.01 -10.97 -4.04
C LEU A 197 4.22 -10.95 -3.09
N ASN A 198 5.21 -11.80 -3.40
CA ASN A 198 6.52 -11.69 -2.79
C ASN A 198 7.38 -10.63 -3.52
N TYR A 199 8.67 -10.54 -3.15
CA TYR A 199 9.61 -9.59 -3.76
C TYR A 199 9.61 -9.67 -5.30
N TYR A 200 9.63 -10.87 -5.88
CA TYR A 200 9.73 -11.05 -7.33
C TYR A 200 8.48 -10.56 -8.06
N GLY A 201 7.30 -10.89 -7.54
CA GLY A 201 6.03 -10.40 -8.08
C GLY A 201 5.87 -8.89 -7.87
N ALA A 202 6.22 -8.39 -6.68
CA ALA A 202 6.16 -6.97 -6.36
C ALA A 202 7.09 -6.14 -7.26
N ALA A 203 8.30 -6.64 -7.58
CA ALA A 203 9.22 -5.96 -8.49
C ALA A 203 8.62 -5.78 -9.90
N LYS A 204 7.97 -6.81 -10.45
CA LYS A 204 7.29 -6.75 -11.76
C LYS A 204 6.18 -5.70 -11.78
N VAL A 205 5.33 -5.68 -10.74
CA VAL A 205 4.25 -4.70 -10.59
C VAL A 205 4.82 -3.28 -10.46
N THR A 206 5.85 -3.12 -9.63
CA THR A 206 6.46 -1.82 -9.37
C THR A 206 7.18 -1.27 -10.61
N ALA A 207 7.88 -2.12 -11.35
CA ALA A 207 8.53 -1.72 -12.60
C ALA A 207 7.50 -1.23 -13.62
N TRP A 208 6.39 -1.95 -13.79
CA TRP A 208 5.30 -1.51 -14.67
C TRP A 208 4.69 -0.18 -14.20
N LEU A 209 4.38 -0.07 -12.91
CA LEU A 209 3.81 1.15 -12.32
C LEU A 209 4.77 2.34 -12.49
N GLY A 210 6.08 2.14 -12.36
CA GLY A 210 7.07 3.18 -12.55
C GLY A 210 7.08 3.75 -13.96
N VAL A 211 6.99 2.89 -14.97
CA VAL A 211 6.84 3.32 -16.37
C VAL A 211 5.55 4.11 -16.56
N TRP A 212 4.43 3.56 -16.08
CA TRP A 212 3.13 4.23 -16.18
C TRP A 212 3.14 5.62 -15.50
N LEU A 213 3.69 5.73 -14.28
CA LEU A 213 3.81 7.00 -13.57
C LEU A 213 4.62 8.02 -14.36
N THR A 214 5.73 7.60 -14.97
CA THR A 214 6.58 8.49 -15.78
C THR A 214 5.85 9.01 -17.03
N GLU A 215 5.02 8.17 -17.64
CA GLU A 215 4.29 8.52 -18.87
C GLU A 215 3.03 9.38 -18.63
N HIS A 216 2.39 9.21 -17.45
CA HIS A 216 1.07 9.80 -17.19
C HIS A 216 1.09 10.88 -16.11
N THR A 217 2.22 11.07 -15.41
CA THR A 217 2.35 12.07 -14.35
C THR A 217 3.59 12.93 -14.53
N ALA A 218 3.60 14.11 -13.90
CA ALA A 218 4.76 15.01 -13.93
C ALA A 218 5.67 14.81 -12.70
N LEU A 219 5.98 13.55 -12.36
CA LEU A 219 6.88 13.27 -11.26
C LEU A 219 8.34 13.52 -11.67
N PRO A 220 9.11 14.33 -10.90
CA PRO A 220 10.50 14.60 -11.22
C PRO A 220 11.43 13.45 -10.82
N ASP A 221 12.56 13.32 -11.51
CA ASP A 221 13.68 12.50 -11.09
C ASP A 221 14.49 13.27 -10.03
N HIS A 222 14.54 12.74 -8.82
CA HIS A 222 15.22 13.36 -7.67
C HIS A 222 16.61 12.81 -7.38
N ARG A 223 17.15 11.86 -8.17
CA ARG A 223 18.44 11.19 -7.87
C ARG A 223 19.64 12.15 -7.79
N GLN A 224 19.55 13.31 -8.43
CA GLN A 224 20.60 14.33 -8.40
C GLN A 224 20.32 15.46 -7.39
N ASP A 225 19.21 15.40 -6.66
CA ASP A 225 18.86 16.40 -5.65
C ASP A 225 19.45 16.00 -4.28
N PRO A 226 20.37 16.83 -3.70
CA PRO A 226 20.97 16.53 -2.40
C PRO A 226 19.97 16.36 -1.25
N ALA A 227 18.76 16.91 -1.36
CA ALA A 227 17.72 16.73 -0.36
C ALA A 227 17.23 15.28 -0.27
N TYR A 228 17.51 14.46 -1.29
CA TYR A 228 17.11 13.05 -1.37
C TYR A 228 18.30 12.08 -1.23
N GLU A 229 19.46 12.54 -0.74
CA GLU A 229 20.66 11.70 -0.58
C GLU A 229 20.37 10.42 0.23
N ALA A 230 19.52 10.49 1.24
CA ALA A 230 19.10 9.31 2.00
C ALA A 230 18.44 8.21 1.14
N TRP A 231 17.84 8.57 0.02
CA TRP A 231 17.26 7.60 -0.92
C TRP A 231 18.32 6.88 -1.73
N ASN A 232 19.40 7.59 -2.13
CA ASN A 232 20.55 6.99 -2.79
C ASN A 232 21.23 5.97 -1.87
N LEU A 233 21.48 6.35 -0.61
CA LEU A 233 22.10 5.47 0.39
C LEU A 233 21.25 4.22 0.67
N ASP A 234 19.93 4.36 0.78
CA ASP A 234 19.04 3.23 0.97
C ASP A 234 19.02 2.30 -0.24
N ALA A 235 19.03 2.85 -1.45
CA ALA A 235 19.11 2.07 -2.69
C ALA A 235 20.45 1.33 -2.81
N GLU A 236 21.57 1.98 -2.53
CA GLU A 236 22.90 1.36 -2.54
C GLU A 236 23.02 0.20 -1.54
N SER A 237 22.36 0.29 -0.40
CA SER A 237 22.40 -0.76 0.64
C SER A 237 21.34 -1.86 0.44
N PHE A 238 20.35 -1.67 -0.45
CA PHE A 238 19.26 -2.60 -0.65
C PHE A 238 19.71 -4.01 -1.12
N PRO A 239 20.66 -4.17 -2.07
CA PRO A 239 21.11 -5.49 -2.50
C PRO A 239 21.65 -6.35 -1.34
N GLN A 240 22.35 -5.75 -0.39
CA GLN A 240 22.87 -6.46 0.79
C GLN A 240 21.73 -6.92 1.73
N ARG A 241 20.71 -6.08 1.91
CA ARG A 241 19.52 -6.46 2.71
C ARG A 241 18.72 -7.57 2.04
N LEU A 242 18.58 -7.50 0.70
CA LEU A 242 17.93 -8.56 -0.08
C LEU A 242 18.69 -9.88 0.03
N GLU A 243 20.03 -9.86 -0.13
CA GLU A 243 20.87 -11.05 0.01
C GLU A 243 20.76 -11.67 1.41
N ALA A 244 20.80 -10.84 2.45
CA ALA A 244 20.61 -11.29 3.82
C ALA A 244 19.23 -11.95 4.00
N LYS A 245 18.18 -11.36 3.43
CA LYS A 245 16.81 -11.89 3.52
C LYS A 245 16.65 -13.21 2.75
N LEU A 246 17.28 -13.34 1.60
CA LEU A 246 17.30 -14.58 0.82
C LEU A 246 18.04 -15.73 1.52
N ALA A 247 19.04 -15.40 2.35
CA ALA A 247 19.78 -16.40 3.13
C ALA A 247 19.00 -16.91 4.36
N GLU A 248 17.93 -16.24 4.79
CA GLU A 248 17.07 -16.63 5.90
C GLU A 248 16.01 -17.69 5.51
N GLY A 249 15.66 -17.79 4.24
CA GLY A 249 14.58 -18.63 3.69
C GLY A 249 15.07 -19.82 2.96
#